data_9a72e841213476f66fa6a39c02d82a4a
#
_entry.id   9a72e841213476f66fa6a39c02d82a4a
#
_cell.length_a   1.000
_cell.length_b   1.000
_cell.length_c   1.000
_cell.angle_alpha   90.00
_cell.angle_beta   90.00
_cell.angle_gamma   90.00
#
_symmetry.space_group_name_H-M   'P 1'
#
loop_
_entity.id
_entity.type
_entity.pdbx_description
1 polymer ?
#
loop_
_entity_poly.entity_id
_entity_poly.type
_entity_poly.pdbx_seq_one_letter_code
_entity_poly.pdbx_strand_id
1 'polypeptide(L)'
;MDRSLFEQLDKYLFNPSSVAVVGASNMPGKWGFNIINRVLETKDDRKIYAINNKRTKVHGLNTYKTVRDVPDAVDFVVIAVPFTDVPTVMEDCVAKGVKAGLIVSAGLGETGEEGAKLEQEMVAIARRGGMRFAGPNCMGHFNTEVNFYTTAFFEPVKRGNLGIVAQSGGFAGHIMHCGMEMGVGFSKVISSGNEADLHLEDYIEYLAQDPETKVIGAYV
;
A
#
# COMPACT_ATOMS: atom_id res chain seq x y z
N MET A 1 1.24 10.40 -17.45
CA MET A 1 0.03 9.84 -16.78
C MET A 1 -1.19 10.65 -17.19
N ASP A 2 -2.31 10.00 -17.52
CA ASP A 2 -3.55 10.71 -17.73
C ASP A 2 -4.11 11.27 -16.40
N ARG A 3 -4.96 12.31 -16.52
CA ARG A 3 -5.48 13.01 -15.36
C ARG A 3 -6.36 12.12 -14.46
N SER A 4 -7.09 11.18 -15.02
CA SER A 4 -7.97 10.28 -14.28
C SER A 4 -7.17 9.35 -13.38
N LEU A 5 -6.07 8.79 -13.89
CA LEU A 5 -5.19 7.94 -13.09
C LEU A 5 -4.47 8.74 -12.01
N PHE A 6 -3.98 9.96 -12.34
CA PHE A 6 -3.38 10.85 -11.34
C PHE A 6 -4.34 11.11 -10.17
N GLU A 7 -5.57 11.55 -10.46
CA GLU A 7 -6.59 11.83 -9.44
C GLU A 7 -6.96 10.58 -8.61
N GLN A 8 -6.99 9.41 -9.25
CA GLN A 8 -7.24 8.14 -8.56
C GLN A 8 -6.10 7.80 -7.58
N LEU A 9 -4.85 7.89 -8.01
CA LEU A 9 -3.68 7.61 -7.17
C LEU A 9 -3.56 8.63 -6.04
N ASP A 10 -3.69 9.91 -6.35
CA ASP A 10 -3.60 10.97 -5.37
C ASP A 10 -4.62 10.80 -4.24
N LYS A 11 -5.88 10.61 -4.61
CA LYS A 11 -6.99 10.51 -3.67
C LYS A 11 -7.03 9.19 -2.90
N TYR A 12 -6.79 8.06 -3.57
CA TYR A 12 -7.08 6.75 -3.01
C TYR A 12 -5.85 5.95 -2.62
N LEU A 13 -4.70 6.15 -3.28
CA LEU A 13 -3.45 5.48 -2.91
C LEU A 13 -2.66 6.30 -1.89
N PHE A 14 -2.50 7.60 -2.13
CA PHE A 14 -1.62 8.46 -1.33
C PHE A 14 -2.34 9.30 -0.26
N ASN A 15 -3.65 9.51 -0.39
CA ASN A 15 -4.44 10.27 0.60
C ASN A 15 -5.85 9.68 0.82
N PRO A 16 -5.98 8.39 1.18
CA PRO A 16 -7.28 7.77 1.41
C PRO A 16 -7.94 8.30 2.69
N SER A 17 -9.29 8.44 2.68
CA SER A 17 -10.07 8.78 3.86
C SER A 17 -10.41 7.55 4.71
N SER A 18 -10.33 6.36 4.12
CA SER A 18 -10.59 5.09 4.81
C SER A 18 -9.64 3.98 4.35
N VAL A 19 -9.15 3.20 5.31
CA VAL A 19 -8.14 2.14 5.08
C VAL A 19 -8.59 0.85 5.73
N ALA A 20 -8.62 -0.25 4.98
CA ALA A 20 -8.80 -1.58 5.51
C ALA A 20 -7.46 -2.36 5.47
N VAL A 21 -7.11 -3.02 6.59
CA VAL A 21 -5.92 -3.88 6.66
C VAL A 21 -6.38 -5.34 6.72
N VAL A 22 -6.22 -6.06 5.63
CA VAL A 22 -6.56 -7.48 5.50
C VAL A 22 -5.40 -8.34 5.97
N GLY A 23 -5.67 -9.23 6.91
CA GLY A 23 -4.64 -9.97 7.64
C GLY A 23 -4.11 -9.22 8.87
N ALA A 24 -4.81 -8.18 9.32
CA ALA A 24 -4.49 -7.47 10.56
C ALA A 24 -4.32 -8.45 11.74
N SER A 25 -3.32 -8.24 12.58
CA SER A 25 -2.92 -9.22 13.61
C SER A 25 -2.49 -8.55 14.91
N ASN A 26 -2.69 -9.25 16.03
CA ASN A 26 -2.12 -8.91 17.34
C ASN A 26 -0.74 -9.57 17.58
N MET A 27 -0.24 -10.37 16.63
CA MET A 27 1.02 -11.12 16.82
C MET A 27 2.20 -10.28 16.35
N PRO A 28 3.11 -9.86 17.25
CA PRO A 28 4.35 -9.19 16.87
C PRO A 28 5.15 -10.00 15.82
N GLY A 29 5.82 -9.31 14.92
CA GLY A 29 6.62 -9.92 13.84
C GLY A 29 5.83 -10.34 12.60
N LYS A 30 4.50 -10.33 12.64
CA LYS A 30 3.68 -10.49 11.43
C LYS A 30 3.53 -9.17 10.69
N TRP A 31 3.53 -9.22 9.36
CA TRP A 31 3.27 -8.06 8.50
C TRP A 31 1.99 -7.33 8.90
N GLY A 32 0.88 -8.05 9.06
CA GLY A 32 -0.39 -7.47 9.46
C GLY A 32 -0.39 -6.82 10.84
N PHE A 33 0.52 -7.22 11.76
CA PHE A 33 0.73 -6.52 13.03
C PHE A 33 1.43 -5.19 12.82
N ASN A 34 2.56 -5.19 12.12
CA ASN A 34 3.37 -3.99 11.92
C ASN A 34 2.62 -2.93 11.09
N ILE A 35 1.91 -3.37 10.05
CA ILE A 35 1.15 -2.46 9.19
C ILE A 35 -0.02 -1.83 9.94
N ILE A 36 -0.87 -2.62 10.62
CA ILE A 36 -2.02 -2.05 11.34
C ILE A 36 -1.56 -1.10 12.44
N ASN A 37 -0.47 -1.42 13.14
CA ASN A 37 0.11 -0.54 14.15
C ASN A 37 0.54 0.79 13.53
N ARG A 38 1.29 0.76 12.43
CA ARG A 38 1.76 1.98 11.75
C ARG A 38 0.60 2.83 11.22
N VAL A 39 -0.38 2.21 10.57
CA VAL A 39 -1.57 2.92 10.08
C VAL A 39 -2.35 3.57 11.21
N LEU A 40 -2.43 2.93 12.40
CA LEU A 40 -3.09 3.50 13.58
C LEU A 40 -2.30 4.65 14.21
N GLU A 41 -0.96 4.57 14.23
CA GLU A 41 -0.09 5.64 14.72
C GLU A 41 -0.19 6.92 13.88
N THR A 42 -0.44 6.77 12.58
CA THR A 42 -0.45 7.87 11.60
C THR A 42 -1.85 8.12 10.99
N LYS A 43 -2.90 7.68 11.67
CA LYS A 43 -4.26 7.67 11.10
C LYS A 43 -4.88 9.06 10.90
N ASP A 44 -4.49 10.05 11.70
CA ASP A 44 -5.20 11.33 11.79
C ASP A 44 -6.72 11.10 11.90
N ASP A 45 -7.53 11.70 11.01
CA ASP A 45 -9.00 11.51 10.97
C ASP A 45 -9.45 10.32 10.10
N ARG A 46 -8.52 9.49 9.59
CA ARG A 46 -8.84 8.34 8.73
C ARG A 46 -9.61 7.26 9.47
N LYS A 47 -10.60 6.68 8.80
CA LYS A 47 -11.29 5.49 9.30
C LYS A 47 -10.43 4.25 9.02
N ILE A 48 -10.12 3.49 10.06
CA ILE A 48 -9.30 2.28 9.97
C ILE A 48 -10.13 1.05 10.29
N TYR A 49 -10.09 0.05 9.41
CA TYR A 49 -10.81 -1.20 9.53
C TYR A 49 -9.83 -2.38 9.58
N ALA A 50 -9.91 -3.18 10.65
CA ALA A 50 -9.16 -4.40 10.78
C ALA A 50 -9.96 -5.57 10.18
N ILE A 51 -9.40 -6.29 9.20
CA ILE A 51 -10.04 -7.44 8.58
C ILE A 51 -9.29 -8.71 9.05
N ASN A 52 -10.01 -9.58 9.76
CA ASN A 52 -9.48 -10.84 10.25
C ASN A 52 -10.63 -11.84 10.49
N ASN A 53 -10.59 -13.00 9.84
CA ASN A 53 -11.64 -14.00 9.90
C ASN A 53 -11.56 -14.93 11.13
N LYS A 54 -10.49 -14.82 11.95
CA LYS A 54 -10.24 -15.69 13.12
C LYS A 54 -10.35 -14.96 14.46
N ARG A 55 -10.36 -13.63 14.47
CA ARG A 55 -10.35 -12.82 15.69
C ARG A 55 -11.46 -11.79 15.66
N THR A 56 -11.96 -11.47 16.84
CA THR A 56 -13.01 -10.46 17.03
C THR A 56 -12.46 -9.07 17.30
N LYS A 57 -11.19 -8.99 17.75
CA LYS A 57 -10.49 -7.70 18.00
C LYS A 57 -9.02 -7.79 17.63
N VAL A 58 -8.53 -6.71 16.99
CA VAL A 58 -7.12 -6.48 16.67
C VAL A 58 -6.77 -5.03 17.02
N HIS A 59 -5.73 -4.81 17.81
CA HIS A 59 -5.31 -3.48 18.32
C HIS A 59 -6.48 -2.64 18.89
N GLY A 60 -7.41 -3.30 19.58
CA GLY A 60 -8.60 -2.64 20.16
C GLY A 60 -9.76 -2.41 19.17
N LEU A 61 -9.53 -2.52 17.87
CA LEU A 61 -10.56 -2.42 16.84
C LEU A 61 -11.38 -3.70 16.77
N ASN A 62 -12.69 -3.59 16.58
CA ASN A 62 -13.51 -4.72 16.16
C ASN A 62 -13.10 -5.14 14.74
N THR A 63 -13.04 -6.46 14.50
CA THR A 63 -12.68 -6.97 13.17
C THR A 63 -13.91 -7.32 12.36
N TYR A 64 -13.77 -7.20 11.05
CA TYR A 64 -14.69 -7.73 10.06
C TYR A 64 -14.10 -9.00 9.45
N LYS A 65 -14.92 -9.94 9.02
CA LYS A 65 -14.42 -11.19 8.41
C LYS A 65 -13.86 -10.95 7.02
N THR A 66 -14.54 -10.11 6.24
CA THR A 66 -14.15 -9.72 4.88
C THR A 66 -14.25 -8.21 4.71
N VAL A 67 -13.68 -7.67 3.64
CA VAL A 67 -13.81 -6.24 3.30
C VAL A 67 -15.26 -5.89 2.99
N ARG A 68 -16.05 -6.83 2.46
CA ARG A 68 -17.49 -6.62 2.17
C ARG A 68 -18.32 -6.32 3.40
N ASP A 69 -17.92 -6.89 4.55
CA ASP A 69 -18.68 -6.75 5.81
C ASP A 69 -18.49 -5.37 6.46
N VAL A 70 -17.53 -4.57 6.00
CA VAL A 70 -17.33 -3.20 6.50
C VAL A 70 -18.56 -2.36 6.13
N PRO A 71 -19.21 -1.67 7.09
CA PRO A 71 -20.46 -0.93 6.81
C PRO A 71 -20.24 0.29 5.91
N ASP A 72 -19.11 0.98 6.06
CA ASP A 72 -18.76 2.20 5.33
C ASP A 72 -18.04 1.90 4.01
N ALA A 73 -17.88 2.91 3.17
CA ALA A 73 -16.99 2.83 2.01
C ALA A 73 -15.53 2.63 2.45
N VAL A 74 -14.76 1.89 1.66
CA VAL A 74 -13.33 1.67 1.85
C VAL A 74 -12.60 2.18 0.61
N ASP A 75 -11.76 3.20 0.79
CA ASP A 75 -10.98 3.81 -0.28
C ASP A 75 -9.78 2.97 -0.67
N PHE A 76 -9.06 2.49 0.36
CA PHE A 76 -7.75 1.85 0.23
C PHE A 76 -7.68 0.57 1.07
N VAL A 77 -7.01 -0.44 0.52
CA VAL A 77 -6.78 -1.71 1.21
C VAL A 77 -5.30 -2.06 1.27
N VAL A 78 -4.82 -2.53 2.42
CA VAL A 78 -3.53 -3.22 2.52
C VAL A 78 -3.80 -4.71 2.67
N ILE A 79 -3.22 -5.54 1.80
CA ILE A 79 -3.39 -6.99 1.78
C ILE A 79 -2.11 -7.65 2.29
N ALA A 80 -2.21 -8.31 3.45
CA ALA A 80 -1.12 -9.00 4.14
C ALA A 80 -1.55 -10.43 4.56
N VAL A 81 -2.01 -11.21 3.59
CA VAL A 81 -2.45 -12.61 3.76
C VAL A 81 -1.56 -13.56 2.93
N PRO A 82 -1.63 -14.89 3.12
CA PRO A 82 -0.96 -15.82 2.23
C PRO A 82 -1.33 -15.55 0.77
N PHE A 83 -0.37 -15.70 -0.15
CA PHE A 83 -0.56 -15.35 -1.56
C PHE A 83 -1.73 -16.07 -2.22
N THR A 84 -2.02 -17.31 -1.79
CA THR A 84 -3.16 -18.11 -2.26
C THR A 84 -4.53 -17.49 -1.98
N ASP A 85 -4.61 -16.63 -0.94
CA ASP A 85 -5.86 -16.00 -0.53
C ASP A 85 -6.07 -14.63 -1.21
N VAL A 86 -5.01 -14.08 -1.82
CA VAL A 86 -5.03 -12.71 -2.39
C VAL A 86 -6.11 -12.54 -3.46
N PRO A 87 -6.28 -13.42 -4.46
CA PRO A 87 -7.32 -13.26 -5.47
C PRO A 87 -8.72 -13.15 -4.88
N THR A 88 -9.05 -14.01 -3.90
CA THR A 88 -10.35 -13.98 -3.19
C THR A 88 -10.56 -12.66 -2.46
N VAL A 89 -9.53 -12.16 -1.77
CA VAL A 89 -9.58 -10.86 -1.10
C VAL A 89 -9.79 -9.73 -2.10
N MET A 90 -9.14 -9.77 -3.25
CA MET A 90 -9.30 -8.76 -4.30
C MET A 90 -10.71 -8.77 -4.90
N GLU A 91 -11.35 -9.94 -5.07
CA GLU A 91 -12.76 -10.01 -5.45
C GLU A 91 -13.68 -9.32 -4.42
N ASP A 92 -13.38 -9.50 -3.12
CA ASP A 92 -14.10 -8.81 -2.05
C ASP A 92 -13.88 -7.29 -2.11
N CYS A 93 -12.66 -6.83 -2.38
CA CYS A 93 -12.33 -5.42 -2.54
C CYS A 93 -13.07 -4.78 -3.72
N VAL A 94 -13.05 -5.45 -4.88
CA VAL A 94 -13.77 -4.98 -6.08
C VAL A 94 -15.27 -4.91 -5.84
N ALA A 95 -15.87 -5.95 -5.24
CA ALA A 95 -17.28 -5.96 -4.90
C ALA A 95 -17.67 -4.87 -3.87
N LYS A 96 -16.73 -4.47 -3.00
CA LYS A 96 -16.87 -3.36 -2.05
C LYS A 96 -16.72 -1.99 -2.73
N GLY A 97 -16.13 -1.93 -3.91
CA GLY A 97 -15.86 -0.69 -4.64
C GLY A 97 -14.58 0.02 -4.24
N VAL A 98 -13.62 -0.71 -3.63
CA VAL A 98 -12.27 -0.20 -3.29
C VAL A 98 -11.59 0.32 -4.54
N LYS A 99 -10.91 1.48 -4.44
CA LYS A 99 -10.29 2.16 -5.58
C LYS A 99 -8.78 1.99 -5.67
N ALA A 100 -8.12 1.76 -4.54
CA ALA A 100 -6.68 1.52 -4.53
C ALA A 100 -6.28 0.46 -3.51
N GLY A 101 -5.15 -0.21 -3.73
CA GLY A 101 -4.63 -1.22 -2.83
C GLY A 101 -3.12 -1.30 -2.81
N LEU A 102 -2.62 -1.95 -1.77
CA LEU A 102 -1.23 -2.32 -1.58
C LEU A 102 -1.18 -3.81 -1.23
N ILE A 103 -0.40 -4.60 -1.96
CA ILE A 103 -0.27 -6.02 -1.72
C ILE A 103 1.16 -6.31 -1.26
N VAL A 104 1.33 -6.59 0.04
CA VAL A 104 2.64 -6.91 0.62
C VAL A 104 2.97 -8.40 0.54
N SER A 105 1.98 -9.23 0.24
CA SER A 105 2.15 -10.68 0.10
C SER A 105 3.19 -11.01 -0.97
N ALA A 106 4.11 -11.90 -0.67
CA ALA A 106 5.12 -12.46 -1.55
C ALA A 106 4.78 -13.92 -1.90
N GLY A 107 5.50 -14.54 -2.82
CA GLY A 107 5.26 -15.90 -3.31
C GLY A 107 4.48 -15.91 -4.63
N LEU A 108 4.57 -14.84 -5.40
CA LEU A 108 3.87 -14.60 -6.66
C LEU A 108 4.84 -14.63 -7.85
N GLY A 109 4.83 -13.65 -8.74
CA GLY A 109 5.61 -13.65 -9.98
C GLY A 109 7.11 -13.85 -9.80
N GLU A 110 7.67 -13.43 -8.67
CA GLU A 110 9.07 -13.67 -8.33
C GLU A 110 9.42 -15.14 -8.10
N THR A 111 8.43 -16.02 -7.95
CA THR A 111 8.65 -17.47 -7.74
C THR A 111 8.53 -18.30 -9.02
N GLY A 112 8.13 -17.70 -10.14
CA GLY A 112 8.04 -18.34 -11.44
C GLY A 112 6.66 -18.30 -12.09
N GLU A 113 6.43 -19.18 -13.07
CA GLU A 113 5.25 -19.12 -13.96
C GLU A 113 3.90 -19.23 -13.26
N GLU A 114 3.77 -20.06 -12.22
CA GLU A 114 2.51 -20.20 -11.46
C GLU A 114 2.18 -18.91 -10.70
N GLY A 115 3.18 -18.31 -10.08
CA GLY A 115 3.03 -17.02 -9.42
C GLY A 115 2.69 -15.88 -10.38
N ALA A 116 3.31 -15.87 -11.55
CA ALA A 116 3.02 -14.89 -12.60
C ALA A 116 1.57 -15.02 -13.13
N LYS A 117 1.03 -16.24 -13.24
CA LYS A 117 -0.39 -16.44 -13.60
C LYS A 117 -1.33 -15.85 -12.55
N LEU A 118 -1.02 -16.04 -11.26
CA LEU A 118 -1.81 -15.44 -10.19
C LEU A 118 -1.75 -13.91 -10.23
N GLU A 119 -0.60 -13.31 -10.53
CA GLU A 119 -0.51 -11.86 -10.73
C GLU A 119 -1.38 -11.37 -11.88
N GLN A 120 -1.39 -12.07 -13.01
CA GLN A 120 -2.26 -11.74 -14.13
C GLN A 120 -3.75 -11.82 -13.76
N GLU A 121 -4.14 -12.83 -12.99
CA GLU A 121 -5.50 -12.95 -12.46
C GLU A 121 -5.83 -11.76 -11.54
N MET A 122 -4.94 -11.40 -10.62
CA MET A 122 -5.11 -10.26 -9.73
C MET A 122 -5.28 -8.95 -10.50
N VAL A 123 -4.49 -8.73 -11.55
CA VAL A 123 -4.61 -7.55 -12.43
C VAL A 123 -5.98 -7.55 -13.13
N ALA A 124 -6.43 -8.68 -13.64
CA ALA A 124 -7.73 -8.79 -14.31
C ALA A 124 -8.89 -8.48 -13.33
N ILE A 125 -8.81 -9.00 -12.10
CA ILE A 125 -9.80 -8.72 -11.03
C ILE A 125 -9.84 -7.22 -10.72
N ALA A 126 -8.68 -6.61 -10.44
CA ALA A 126 -8.57 -5.21 -10.08
C ALA A 126 -9.13 -4.30 -11.19
N ARG A 127 -8.69 -4.50 -12.42
CA ARG A 127 -9.08 -3.68 -13.57
C ARG A 127 -10.57 -3.76 -13.90
N ARG A 128 -11.18 -4.94 -13.74
CA ARG A 128 -12.63 -5.11 -13.89
C ARG A 128 -13.42 -4.24 -12.90
N GLY A 129 -12.90 -4.02 -11.68
CA GLY A 129 -13.49 -3.18 -10.64
C GLY A 129 -13.05 -1.72 -10.67
N GLY A 130 -12.18 -1.32 -11.61
CA GLY A 130 -11.58 0.00 -11.63
C GLY A 130 -10.65 0.28 -10.44
N MET A 131 -10.12 -0.78 -9.81
CA MET A 131 -9.13 -0.72 -8.73
C MET A 131 -7.73 -0.71 -9.34
N ARG A 132 -6.82 0.05 -8.73
CA ARG A 132 -5.38 0.00 -9.03
C ARG A 132 -4.61 -0.43 -7.79
N PHE A 133 -3.46 -1.08 -7.94
CA PHE A 133 -2.69 -1.54 -6.78
C PHE A 133 -1.18 -1.47 -6.96
N ALA A 134 -0.49 -1.30 -5.83
CA ALA A 134 0.96 -1.37 -5.70
C ALA A 134 1.39 -2.77 -5.26
N GLY A 135 2.55 -3.22 -5.72
CA GLY A 135 3.08 -4.55 -5.44
C GLY A 135 2.70 -5.57 -6.51
N PRO A 136 2.58 -6.86 -6.17
CA PRO A 136 2.81 -7.48 -4.86
C PRO A 136 4.27 -7.48 -4.40
N ASN A 137 4.58 -8.15 -3.28
CA ASN A 137 5.93 -8.31 -2.76
C ASN A 137 6.63 -6.95 -2.53
N CYS A 138 5.92 -6.00 -1.93
CA CYS A 138 6.43 -4.65 -1.66
C CYS A 138 6.40 -4.32 -0.17
N MET A 139 7.16 -3.32 0.26
CA MET A 139 7.26 -2.90 1.66
C MET A 139 6.33 -1.75 2.04
N GLY A 140 5.50 -1.29 1.12
CA GLY A 140 4.58 -0.21 1.36
C GLY A 140 5.04 1.13 0.80
N HIS A 141 4.27 2.14 1.11
CA HIS A 141 4.54 3.52 0.74
C HIS A 141 4.16 4.47 1.86
N PHE A 142 4.59 5.73 1.74
CA PHE A 142 4.09 6.79 2.60
C PHE A 142 3.98 8.14 1.85
N ASN A 143 3.17 9.02 2.44
CA ASN A 143 3.01 10.41 2.07
C ASN A 143 3.15 11.28 3.34
N THR A 144 4.20 12.08 3.41
CA THR A 144 4.50 12.91 4.59
C THR A 144 3.59 14.12 4.69
N GLU A 145 3.00 14.57 3.58
CA GLU A 145 2.09 15.74 3.57
C GLU A 145 0.86 15.49 4.43
N VAL A 146 0.30 14.29 4.33
CA VAL A 146 -0.93 13.88 5.00
C VAL A 146 -0.69 12.85 6.10
N ASN A 147 0.57 12.71 6.54
CA ASN A 147 0.97 11.77 7.59
C ASN A 147 0.41 10.34 7.39
N PHE A 148 0.52 9.80 6.17
CA PHE A 148 -0.01 8.49 5.82
C PHE A 148 1.13 7.50 5.54
N TYR A 149 1.21 6.44 6.35
CA TYR A 149 2.26 5.41 6.27
C TYR A 149 1.65 4.02 6.27
N THR A 150 1.94 3.24 5.23
CA THR A 150 1.52 1.83 5.10
C THR A 150 2.67 0.85 5.27
N THR A 151 3.86 1.36 5.51
CA THR A 151 5.07 0.56 5.61
C THR A 151 5.24 -0.02 7.02
N ALA A 152 5.67 -1.29 7.08
CA ALA A 152 5.88 -2.01 8.34
C ALA A 152 7.19 -1.63 9.06
N PHE A 153 8.16 -1.04 8.36
CA PHE A 153 9.55 -0.96 8.83
C PHE A 153 10.12 0.45 8.91
N PHE A 154 9.39 1.45 8.40
CA PHE A 154 9.93 2.81 8.36
C PHE A 154 9.34 3.68 9.46
N GLU A 155 10.22 4.32 10.21
CA GLU A 155 9.87 5.39 11.12
C GLU A 155 9.32 6.60 10.34
N PRO A 156 8.42 7.40 10.93
CA PRO A 156 8.04 8.68 10.35
C PRO A 156 9.26 9.55 10.07
N VAL A 157 9.35 10.06 8.85
CA VAL A 157 10.49 10.86 8.39
C VAL A 157 10.15 12.35 8.35
N LYS A 158 11.18 13.18 8.28
CA LYS A 158 11.02 14.63 8.07
C LYS A 158 10.32 14.89 6.75
N ARG A 159 9.25 15.72 6.77
CA ARG A 159 8.62 16.23 5.55
C ARG A 159 9.63 17.05 4.74
N GLY A 160 9.60 16.84 3.43
CA GLY A 160 10.45 17.54 2.46
C GLY A 160 9.94 17.35 1.05
N ASN A 161 10.81 17.45 0.07
CA ASN A 161 10.43 17.48 -1.34
C ASN A 161 11.10 16.40 -2.21
N LEU A 162 11.77 15.42 -1.59
CA LEU A 162 12.34 14.27 -2.30
C LEU A 162 11.31 13.15 -2.39
N GLY A 163 10.87 12.85 -3.60
CA GLY A 163 10.08 11.66 -3.91
C GLY A 163 10.99 10.49 -4.28
N ILE A 164 10.74 9.31 -3.72
CA ILE A 164 11.49 8.08 -4.03
C ILE A 164 10.55 7.01 -4.53
N VAL A 165 10.93 6.35 -5.62
CA VAL A 165 10.34 5.08 -6.01
C VAL A 165 11.45 4.04 -6.15
N ALA A 166 11.28 2.88 -5.53
CA ALA A 166 12.27 1.82 -5.54
C ALA A 166 11.59 0.46 -5.72
N GLN A 167 12.10 -0.34 -6.66
CA GLN A 167 11.66 -1.72 -6.83
C GLN A 167 11.92 -2.51 -5.53
N SER A 168 13.10 -2.38 -4.95
CA SER A 168 13.48 -3.02 -3.70
C SER A 168 13.05 -2.21 -2.48
N GLY A 169 12.18 -2.80 -1.66
CA GLY A 169 11.76 -2.20 -0.39
C GLY A 169 12.91 -2.06 0.62
N GLY A 170 13.82 -3.02 0.66
CA GLY A 170 15.02 -2.94 1.51
C GLY A 170 15.92 -1.77 1.12
N PHE A 171 16.11 -1.56 -0.18
CA PHE A 171 16.90 -0.43 -0.68
C PHE A 171 16.20 0.92 -0.44
N ALA A 172 14.88 0.99 -0.61
CA ALA A 172 14.10 2.18 -0.23
C ALA A 172 14.34 2.56 1.24
N GLY A 173 14.31 1.57 2.15
CA GLY A 173 14.61 1.79 3.57
C GLY A 173 16.03 2.30 3.81
N HIS A 174 17.01 1.79 3.07
CA HIS A 174 18.40 2.24 3.18
C HIS A 174 18.58 3.69 2.71
N ILE A 175 17.98 4.06 1.57
CA ILE A 175 17.96 5.45 1.08
C ILE A 175 17.34 6.39 2.12
N MET A 176 16.22 5.99 2.70
CA MET A 176 15.56 6.78 3.73
C MET A 176 16.43 6.98 4.96
N HIS A 177 17.05 5.92 5.46
CA HIS A 177 17.91 5.98 6.63
C HIS A 177 19.09 6.94 6.39
N CYS A 178 19.79 6.78 5.29
CA CYS A 178 20.88 7.69 4.91
C CYS A 178 20.38 9.14 4.73
N GLY A 179 19.24 9.32 4.11
CA GLY A 179 18.64 10.64 3.92
C GLY A 179 18.30 11.32 5.26
N MET A 180 17.75 10.57 6.21
CA MET A 180 17.45 11.09 7.55
C MET A 180 18.72 11.54 8.29
N GLU A 181 19.79 10.74 8.24
CA GLU A 181 21.09 11.09 8.84
C GLU A 181 21.68 12.37 8.21
N MET A 182 21.44 12.58 6.91
CA MET A 182 21.87 13.78 6.18
C MET A 182 20.90 14.98 6.35
N GLY A 183 19.80 14.82 7.09
CA GLY A 183 18.79 15.85 7.29
C GLY A 183 17.85 16.08 6.08
N VAL A 184 17.86 15.17 5.12
CA VAL A 184 16.97 15.22 3.93
C VAL A 184 15.53 14.95 4.35
N GLY A 185 14.59 15.73 3.79
CA GLY A 185 13.15 15.51 3.96
C GLY A 185 12.54 14.88 2.71
N PHE A 186 11.55 14.02 2.93
CA PHE A 186 10.86 13.28 1.87
C PHE A 186 9.43 13.79 1.68
N SER A 187 8.95 13.80 0.44
CA SER A 187 7.53 13.99 0.12
C SER A 187 6.79 12.65 0.18
N LYS A 188 7.18 11.73 -0.68
CA LYS A 188 6.62 10.38 -0.77
C LYS A 188 7.73 9.37 -1.00
N VAL A 189 7.57 8.15 -0.47
CA VAL A 189 8.44 7.02 -0.80
C VAL A 189 7.57 5.81 -1.11
N ILE A 190 7.88 5.13 -2.19
CA ILE A 190 7.13 4.00 -2.72
C ILE A 190 8.07 2.82 -2.93
N SER A 191 7.73 1.67 -2.33
CA SER A 191 8.28 0.38 -2.72
C SER A 191 7.36 -0.25 -3.75
N SER A 192 7.77 -0.36 -5.01
CA SER A 192 6.91 -0.85 -6.09
C SER A 192 6.75 -2.37 -6.13
N GLY A 193 7.73 -3.14 -5.62
CA GLY A 193 7.69 -4.60 -5.56
C GLY A 193 7.75 -5.24 -6.95
N ASN A 194 6.87 -6.24 -7.22
CA ASN A 194 6.85 -6.96 -8.50
C ASN A 194 6.21 -6.15 -9.65
N GLU A 195 5.55 -5.03 -9.35
CA GLU A 195 4.97 -4.13 -10.36
C GLU A 195 3.94 -4.82 -11.28
N ALA A 196 3.03 -5.60 -10.69
CA ALA A 196 2.05 -6.34 -11.49
C ALA A 196 1.01 -5.44 -12.17
N ASP A 197 0.54 -4.35 -11.53
CA ASP A 197 -0.44 -3.40 -12.06
C ASP A 197 0.10 -1.98 -12.24
N LEU A 198 0.61 -1.38 -11.16
CA LEU A 198 1.29 -0.08 -11.21
C LEU A 198 2.79 -0.32 -11.34
N HIS A 199 3.38 0.24 -12.39
CA HIS A 199 4.80 0.14 -12.69
C HIS A 199 5.58 1.35 -12.18
N LEU A 200 6.90 1.25 -12.15
CA LEU A 200 7.79 2.33 -11.73
C LEU A 200 7.53 3.63 -12.49
N GLU A 201 7.25 3.54 -13.79
CA GLU A 201 6.92 4.68 -14.65
C GLU A 201 5.66 5.42 -14.19
N ASP A 202 4.62 4.69 -13.75
CA ASP A 202 3.39 5.29 -13.23
C ASP A 202 3.68 6.14 -11.98
N TYR A 203 4.55 5.67 -11.10
CA TYR A 203 4.93 6.42 -9.91
C TYR A 203 5.81 7.62 -10.23
N ILE A 204 6.76 7.51 -11.17
CA ILE A 204 7.57 8.65 -11.63
C ILE A 204 6.66 9.72 -12.24
N GLU A 205 5.72 9.34 -13.10
CA GLU A 205 4.77 10.27 -13.71
C GLU A 205 3.82 10.91 -12.68
N TYR A 206 3.42 10.16 -11.66
CA TYR A 206 2.66 10.70 -10.53
C TYR A 206 3.49 11.73 -9.75
N LEU A 207 4.71 11.39 -9.34
CA LEU A 207 5.59 12.27 -8.58
C LEU A 207 5.97 13.54 -9.36
N ALA A 208 6.07 13.45 -10.69
CA ALA A 208 6.34 14.61 -11.56
C ALA A 208 5.17 15.61 -11.61
N GLN A 209 3.96 15.18 -11.32
CA GLN A 209 2.76 16.02 -11.23
C GLN A 209 2.43 16.44 -9.79
N ASP A 210 3.04 15.79 -8.79
CA ASP A 210 2.83 16.08 -7.38
C ASP A 210 3.46 17.44 -6.99
N PRO A 211 2.68 18.41 -6.50
CA PRO A 211 3.20 19.75 -6.18
C PRO A 211 4.22 19.74 -5.03
N GLU A 212 4.17 18.75 -4.14
CA GLU A 212 5.08 18.63 -3.00
C GLU A 212 6.44 18.02 -3.41
N THR A 213 6.52 17.32 -4.54
CA THR A 213 7.75 16.70 -5.01
C THR A 213 8.52 17.62 -5.95
N LYS A 214 9.82 17.86 -5.66
CA LYS A 214 10.70 18.69 -6.49
C LYS A 214 11.89 17.91 -7.06
N VAL A 215 12.24 16.81 -6.42
CA VAL A 215 13.31 15.90 -6.84
C VAL A 215 12.78 14.49 -6.81
N ILE A 216 13.04 13.70 -7.84
CA ILE A 216 12.64 12.29 -7.91
C ILE A 216 13.90 11.43 -7.95
N GLY A 217 14.00 10.49 -7.03
CA GLY A 217 14.97 9.41 -7.05
C GLY A 217 14.28 8.10 -7.41
N ALA A 218 14.84 7.37 -8.38
CA ALA A 218 14.34 6.06 -8.78
C ALA A 218 15.43 5.00 -8.65
N TYR A 219 15.06 3.83 -8.15
CA TYR A 219 15.90 2.62 -8.11
C TYR A 219 15.15 1.48 -8.80
N VAL A 220 15.78 0.94 -9.86
CA VAL A 220 15.27 -0.14 -10.74
C VAL A 220 15.98 -1.45 -10.44
#